data_e19a70e398457cb75f8ed3e9d2d9fa75
#
_entry.id   e19a70e398457cb75f8ed3e9d2d9fa75
#
_cell.length_a   1.000
_cell.length_b   1.000
_cell.length_c   1.000
_cell.angle_alpha   90.00
_cell.angle_beta   90.00
_cell.angle_gamma   90.00
#
_symmetry.space_group_name_H-M   'P 1'
#
loop_
_entity.id
_entity.type
_entity.pdbx_description
1 polymer ?
#
loop_
_entity_poly.entity_id
_entity_poly.type
_entity_poly.pdbx_seq_one_letter_code
_entity_poly.pdbx_strand_id
1 'polypeptide(L)'
;MTNPATEIFTQRESEVRSYCRNWPVVFDTAKGVHQTTEDGEVYTDFFSGAGALNYGHNNDVLKEALLDYVSRDGVTHSMDMHTPAKRHFLEVLTSHVLEPRGMDHKVLMPGPTGTNTVEAAL
;
A
#
# COMPACT_ATOMS: atom_id res chain seq x y z
N MET A 1 -7.29 -24.19 -20.17
CA MET A 1 -6.07 -23.74 -20.84
C MET A 1 -5.44 -22.69 -19.96
N THR A 2 -4.20 -22.87 -19.54
CA THR A 2 -3.47 -21.88 -18.75
C THR A 2 -3.13 -20.70 -19.64
N ASN A 3 -3.42 -19.49 -19.20
CA ASN A 3 -3.02 -18.28 -19.89
C ASN A 3 -1.48 -18.17 -19.85
N PRO A 4 -0.78 -18.11 -21.01
CA PRO A 4 0.68 -18.01 -21.03
C PRO A 4 1.23 -16.83 -20.21
N ALA A 5 0.50 -15.73 -20.15
CA ALA A 5 0.90 -14.55 -19.36
C ALA A 5 0.93 -14.82 -17.84
N THR A 6 0.16 -15.80 -17.36
CA THR A 6 0.11 -16.13 -15.92
C THR A 6 0.91 -17.40 -15.56
N GLU A 7 1.56 -18.04 -16.51
CA GLU A 7 2.28 -19.30 -16.30
C GLU A 7 3.40 -19.18 -15.28
N ILE A 8 4.19 -18.12 -15.34
CA ILE A 8 5.31 -17.87 -14.42
C ILE A 8 4.83 -17.77 -12.97
N PHE A 9 3.69 -17.16 -12.71
CA PHE A 9 3.12 -17.04 -11.37
C PHE A 9 2.74 -18.42 -10.82
N THR A 10 2.12 -19.26 -11.67
CA THR A 10 1.79 -20.64 -11.29
C THR A 10 3.03 -21.49 -10.99
N GLN A 11 4.11 -21.28 -11.73
CA GLN A 11 5.34 -22.06 -11.56
C GLN A 11 6.21 -21.60 -10.38
N ARG A 12 6.14 -20.33 -10.00
CA ARG A 12 7.12 -19.73 -9.07
C ARG A 12 6.52 -19.14 -7.80
N GLU A 13 5.24 -18.80 -7.78
CA GLU A 13 4.58 -18.34 -6.56
C GLU A 13 4.19 -19.49 -5.64
N SER A 14 4.28 -19.23 -4.34
CA SER A 14 3.89 -20.19 -3.31
C SER A 14 2.39 -20.48 -3.33
N GLU A 15 2.01 -21.74 -3.13
CA GLU A 15 0.63 -22.18 -2.94
C GLU A 15 -0.04 -21.54 -1.68
N VAL A 16 0.74 -21.06 -0.72
CA VAL A 16 0.24 -20.44 0.51
C VAL A 16 -0.60 -19.19 0.25
N ARG A 17 -0.34 -18.47 -0.85
CA ARG A 17 -1.10 -17.30 -1.29
C ARG A 17 -1.99 -17.61 -2.50
N SER A 18 -2.85 -18.58 -2.37
CA SER A 18 -3.69 -19.05 -3.49
C SER A 18 -4.74 -18.03 -3.96
N TYR A 19 -5.11 -17.04 -3.14
CA TYR A 19 -6.12 -16.05 -3.52
C TYR A 19 -5.70 -15.13 -4.68
N CYS A 20 -4.42 -14.91 -4.92
CA CYS A 20 -3.95 -14.16 -6.08
C CYS A 20 -4.27 -14.86 -7.41
N ARG A 21 -4.50 -16.17 -7.40
CA ARG A 21 -4.87 -16.96 -8.57
C ARG A 21 -6.34 -16.85 -8.97
N ASN A 22 -7.15 -16.19 -8.16
CA ASN A 22 -8.53 -15.86 -8.53
C ASN A 22 -8.58 -14.77 -9.63
N TRP A 23 -7.45 -14.14 -9.93
CA TRP A 23 -7.30 -13.10 -10.94
C TRP A 23 -6.52 -13.65 -12.13
N PRO A 24 -7.20 -14.24 -13.13
CA PRO A 24 -6.53 -14.93 -14.25
C PRO A 24 -5.98 -13.97 -15.30
N VAL A 25 -5.68 -12.75 -14.93
CA VAL A 25 -5.18 -11.66 -15.78
C VAL A 25 -3.96 -11.00 -15.15
N VAL A 26 -3.15 -10.34 -15.96
CA VAL A 26 -2.02 -9.52 -15.49
C VAL A 26 -2.42 -8.05 -15.58
N PHE A 27 -2.49 -7.38 -14.43
CA PHE A 27 -2.76 -5.95 -14.38
C PHE A 27 -1.46 -5.16 -14.62
N ASP A 28 -1.53 -4.15 -15.47
CA ASP A 28 -0.40 -3.28 -15.82
C ASP A 28 -0.50 -1.91 -15.16
N THR A 29 -1.63 -1.23 -15.33
CA THR A 29 -1.83 0.12 -14.82
C THR A 29 -3.11 0.24 -13.98
N ALA A 30 -3.14 1.25 -13.11
CA ALA A 30 -4.33 1.54 -12.32
C ALA A 30 -4.47 3.04 -12.04
N LYS A 31 -5.71 3.55 -12.07
CA LYS A 31 -6.03 4.94 -11.73
C LYS A 31 -7.43 5.04 -11.11
N GLY A 32 -7.53 5.70 -9.97
CA GLY A 32 -8.81 5.84 -9.27
C GLY A 32 -9.39 4.47 -8.92
N VAL A 33 -10.55 4.15 -9.49
CA VAL A 33 -11.24 2.86 -9.28
C VAL A 33 -10.98 1.85 -10.40
N HIS A 34 -10.17 2.18 -11.38
CA HIS A 34 -9.95 1.33 -12.54
C HIS A 34 -8.55 0.73 -12.56
N GLN A 35 -8.49 -0.54 -12.93
CA GLN A 35 -7.27 -1.28 -13.24
C GLN A 35 -7.31 -1.72 -14.69
N THR A 36 -6.20 -1.60 -15.39
CA THR A 36 -6.08 -2.01 -16.79
C THR A 36 -5.09 -3.15 -16.91
N THR A 37 -5.45 -4.18 -17.63
CA THR A 37 -4.58 -5.33 -17.91
C THR A 37 -3.54 -5.01 -18.98
N GLU A 38 -2.54 -5.87 -19.14
CA GLU A 38 -1.56 -5.80 -20.24
C GLU A 38 -2.24 -5.82 -21.62
N ASP A 39 -3.40 -6.50 -21.75
CA ASP A 39 -4.19 -6.57 -22.99
C ASP A 39 -5.11 -5.35 -23.18
N GLY A 40 -5.13 -4.41 -22.26
CA GLY A 40 -5.93 -3.18 -22.33
C GLY A 40 -7.37 -3.31 -21.83
N GLU A 41 -7.76 -4.44 -21.25
CA GLU A 41 -9.07 -4.59 -20.60
C GLU A 41 -9.13 -3.76 -19.31
N VAL A 42 -10.28 -3.13 -19.08
CA VAL A 42 -10.49 -2.27 -17.89
C VAL A 42 -11.41 -2.95 -16.90
N TYR A 43 -10.96 -3.08 -15.68
CA TYR A 43 -11.71 -3.62 -14.55
C TYR A 43 -12.00 -2.52 -13.52
N THR A 44 -13.17 -2.60 -12.90
CA THR A 44 -13.47 -1.77 -11.71
C THR A 44 -13.00 -2.52 -10.46
N ASP A 45 -12.13 -1.88 -9.69
CA ASP A 45 -11.57 -2.43 -8.48
C ASP A 45 -12.51 -2.25 -7.28
N PHE A 46 -13.16 -3.32 -6.86
CA PHE A 46 -13.92 -3.38 -5.60
C PHE A 46 -13.10 -3.95 -4.43
N PHE A 47 -11.88 -4.41 -4.68
CA PHE A 47 -11.01 -4.95 -3.64
C PHE A 47 -10.28 -3.84 -2.87
N SER A 48 -9.88 -2.78 -3.56
CA SER A 48 -9.24 -1.58 -2.99
C SER A 48 -8.04 -1.88 -2.08
N GLY A 49 -7.24 -2.90 -2.46
CA GLY A 49 -6.08 -3.34 -1.67
C GLY A 49 -6.44 -3.75 -0.23
N ALA A 50 -7.62 -4.36 -0.02
CA ALA A 50 -8.17 -4.69 1.30
C ALA A 50 -8.24 -3.47 2.25
N GLY A 51 -8.58 -2.30 1.72
CA GLY A 51 -8.70 -1.05 2.47
C GLY A 51 -7.43 -0.19 2.50
N ALA A 52 -6.35 -0.61 1.85
CA ALA A 52 -5.12 0.18 1.75
C ALA A 52 -5.22 1.33 0.74
N LEU A 53 -6.16 1.26 -0.22
CA LEU A 53 -6.31 2.19 -1.32
C LEU A 53 -7.58 3.07 -1.20
N ASN A 54 -7.88 3.56 -0.01
CA ASN A 54 -9.10 4.34 0.26
C ASN A 54 -9.22 5.63 -0.56
N TYR A 55 -8.11 6.15 -1.07
CA TYR A 55 -8.08 7.32 -1.96
C TYR A 55 -8.01 6.93 -3.45
N GLY A 56 -8.17 5.66 -3.76
CA GLY A 56 -8.03 5.09 -5.10
C GLY A 56 -6.57 4.88 -5.54
N HIS A 57 -6.42 4.18 -6.64
CA HIS A 57 -5.11 3.93 -7.24
C HIS A 57 -4.49 5.24 -7.76
N ASN A 58 -3.22 5.42 -7.49
CA ASN A 58 -2.41 6.53 -8.02
C ASN A 58 -3.11 7.90 -7.89
N ASN A 59 -3.63 8.19 -6.69
CA ASN A 59 -4.18 9.51 -6.38
C ASN A 59 -3.14 10.59 -6.70
N ASP A 60 -3.52 11.63 -7.44
CA ASP A 60 -2.57 12.61 -7.98
C ASP A 60 -1.83 13.37 -6.88
N VAL A 61 -2.52 13.77 -5.82
CA VAL A 61 -1.90 14.52 -4.71
C VAL A 61 -0.87 13.66 -3.97
N LEU A 62 -1.22 12.40 -3.67
CA LEU A 62 -0.32 11.48 -2.98
C LEU A 62 0.86 11.09 -3.85
N LYS A 63 0.61 10.88 -5.14
CA LYS A 63 1.65 10.54 -6.13
C LYS A 63 2.63 11.68 -6.31
N GLU A 64 2.16 12.91 -6.44
CA GLU A 64 3.01 14.10 -6.57
C GLU A 64 3.92 14.26 -5.35
N ALA A 65 3.37 14.13 -4.13
CA ALA A 65 4.15 14.22 -2.90
C ALA A 65 5.23 13.12 -2.80
N LEU A 66 4.91 11.89 -3.26
CA LEU A 66 5.88 10.80 -3.30
C LEU A 66 7.00 11.07 -4.31
N LEU A 67 6.65 11.52 -5.52
CA LEU A 67 7.61 11.83 -6.57
C LEU A 67 8.52 12.99 -6.16
N ASP A 68 8.00 14.05 -5.53
CA ASP A 68 8.80 15.12 -4.97
C ASP A 68 9.81 14.60 -3.94
N TYR A 69 9.34 13.78 -3.00
CA TYR A 69 10.20 13.21 -1.95
C TYR A 69 11.35 12.37 -2.52
N VAL A 70 11.06 11.52 -3.50
CA VAL A 70 12.06 10.65 -4.14
C VAL A 70 13.02 11.47 -5.02
N SER A 71 12.50 12.47 -5.76
CA SER A 71 13.31 13.28 -6.68
C SER A 71 14.39 14.13 -6.00
N ARG A 72 14.22 14.45 -4.71
CA ARG A 72 15.19 15.16 -3.88
C ARG A 72 16.05 14.26 -3.00
N ASP A 73 16.15 12.98 -3.34
CA ASP A 73 16.92 11.99 -2.60
C ASP A 73 16.50 11.84 -1.12
N GLY A 74 15.20 11.92 -0.83
CA GLY A 74 14.65 11.75 0.50
C GLY A 74 14.99 10.38 1.08
N VAL A 75 15.24 10.31 2.40
CA VAL A 75 15.59 9.05 3.09
C VAL A 75 14.42 8.06 2.98
N THR A 76 14.62 6.94 2.28
CA THR A 76 13.57 5.93 2.05
C THR A 76 13.50 4.85 3.12
N HIS A 77 14.55 4.70 3.93
CA HIS A 77 14.56 3.80 5.09
C HIS A 77 14.51 4.62 6.38
N SER A 78 13.32 4.72 6.99
CA SER A 78 13.11 5.58 8.17
C SER A 78 12.52 4.85 9.38
N MET A 79 12.40 3.53 9.36
CA MET A 79 11.88 2.78 10.51
C MET A 79 12.77 2.98 11.74
N ASP A 80 14.07 2.84 11.58
CA ASP A 80 15.07 2.92 12.66
C ASP A 80 15.71 4.31 12.79
N MET A 81 15.32 5.27 11.95
CA MET A 81 15.94 6.60 11.90
C MET A 81 14.92 7.72 12.05
N HIS A 82 15.37 8.83 12.59
CA HIS A 82 14.57 10.05 12.61
C HIS A 82 14.75 10.81 11.28
N THR A 83 13.62 11.07 10.61
CA THR A 83 13.59 11.87 9.38
C THR A 83 12.58 13.00 9.49
N PRO A 84 12.73 14.09 8.72
CA PRO A 84 11.73 15.15 8.69
C PRO A 84 10.33 14.64 8.30
N ALA A 85 10.25 13.69 7.36
CA ALA A 85 8.98 13.10 6.95
C ALA A 85 8.30 12.32 8.09
N LYS A 86 9.06 11.49 8.82
CA LYS A 86 8.54 10.76 9.98
C LYS A 86 8.10 11.71 11.11
N ARG A 87 8.88 12.75 11.37
CA ARG A 87 8.49 13.78 12.32
C ARG A 87 7.18 14.45 11.92
N HIS A 88 7.06 14.91 10.70
CA HIS A 88 5.84 15.53 10.20
C HIS A 88 4.63 14.60 10.29
N PHE A 89 4.79 13.32 9.95
CA PHE A 89 3.73 12.32 10.13
C PHE A 89 3.26 12.25 11.59
N LEU A 90 4.20 12.17 12.54
CA LEU A 90 3.86 12.09 13.96
C LEU A 90 3.19 13.36 14.47
N GLU A 91 3.63 14.54 14.05
CA GLU A 91 3.02 15.83 14.39
C GLU A 91 1.57 15.91 13.87
N VAL A 92 1.33 15.54 12.61
CA VAL A 92 -0.01 15.53 12.02
C VAL A 92 -0.91 14.50 12.71
N LEU A 93 -0.43 13.29 12.94
CA LEU A 93 -1.18 12.26 13.65
C LEU A 93 -1.56 12.71 15.05
N THR A 94 -0.64 13.31 15.77
CA THR A 94 -0.87 13.82 17.13
C THR A 94 -1.95 14.91 17.10
N SER A 95 -1.77 15.95 16.30
CA SER A 95 -2.66 17.11 16.30
C SER A 95 -4.07 16.83 15.75
N HIS A 96 -4.21 15.91 14.79
CA HIS A 96 -5.51 15.65 14.13
C HIS A 96 -6.21 14.40 14.64
N VAL A 97 -5.50 13.46 15.22
CA VAL A 97 -6.09 12.19 15.66
C VAL A 97 -6.05 12.00 17.17
N LEU A 98 -4.85 12.10 17.76
CA LEU A 98 -4.68 11.75 19.17
C LEU A 98 -5.20 12.83 20.12
N GLU A 99 -4.70 14.04 20.02
CA GLU A 99 -5.10 15.15 20.90
C GLU A 99 -6.60 15.44 20.91
N PRO A 100 -7.30 15.52 19.75
CA PRO A 100 -8.74 15.78 19.74
C PRO A 100 -9.58 14.68 20.41
N ARG A 101 -9.00 13.50 20.61
CA ARG A 101 -9.64 12.34 21.27
C ARG A 101 -9.15 12.12 22.70
N GLY A 102 -8.27 12.98 23.21
CA GLY A 102 -7.67 12.82 24.53
C GLY A 102 -6.80 11.57 24.67
N MET A 103 -6.23 11.10 23.56
CA MET A 103 -5.38 9.89 23.55
C MET A 103 -3.92 10.24 23.79
N ASP A 104 -3.38 9.80 24.91
CA ASP A 104 -1.93 9.87 25.22
C ASP A 104 -1.25 8.54 24.79
N HIS A 105 -1.23 8.29 23.50
CA HIS A 105 -0.68 7.06 22.93
C HIS A 105 0.63 7.32 22.21
N LYS A 106 1.49 6.31 22.21
CA LYS A 106 2.71 6.26 21.39
C LYS A 106 2.49 5.41 20.17
N VAL A 107 3.12 5.78 19.07
CA VAL A 107 3.00 5.05 17.80
C VAL A 107 4.09 3.97 17.73
N LEU A 108 3.67 2.74 17.52
CA LEU A 108 4.54 1.62 17.19
C LEU A 108 4.38 1.30 15.69
N MET A 109 5.48 1.16 14.98
CA MET A 109 5.53 0.74 13.58
C MET A 109 6.15 -0.66 13.49
N PRO A 110 5.35 -1.75 13.64
CA PRO A 110 5.88 -3.10 13.85
C PRO A 110 6.33 -3.80 12.56
N GLY A 111 6.07 -3.21 11.41
CA GLY A 111 6.41 -3.80 10.12
C GLY A 111 5.25 -3.75 9.12
N PRO A 112 5.43 -4.28 7.89
CA PRO A 112 4.52 -4.03 6.77
C PRO A 112 3.31 -4.98 6.70
N THR A 113 2.95 -5.70 7.76
CA THR A 113 1.79 -6.63 7.76
C THR A 113 0.81 -6.34 8.89
N GLY A 114 -0.50 -6.55 8.60
CA GLY A 114 -1.55 -6.42 9.61
C GLY A 114 -1.38 -7.41 10.77
N THR A 115 -0.86 -8.61 10.51
CA THR A 115 -0.57 -9.63 11.53
C THR A 115 0.43 -9.12 12.56
N ASN A 116 1.51 -8.49 12.15
CA ASN A 116 2.50 -7.91 13.06
C ASN A 116 1.89 -6.83 13.96
N THR A 117 0.96 -6.05 13.41
CA THR A 117 0.25 -5.01 14.17
C THR A 117 -0.67 -5.60 15.23
N VAL A 118 -1.41 -6.64 14.88
CA VAL A 118 -2.30 -7.34 15.82
C VAL A 118 -1.50 -8.04 16.91
N GLU A 119 -0.43 -8.74 16.55
CA GLU A 119 0.47 -9.42 17.50
C GLU A 119 1.12 -8.45 18.49
N ALA A 120 1.49 -7.26 18.03
CA ALA A 120 2.08 -6.23 18.88
C ALA A 120 1.05 -5.55 19.82
N ALA A 121 -0.24 -5.67 19.52
CA ALA A 121 -1.32 -5.10 20.33
C ALA A 121 -1.84 -6.05 21.41
N LEU A 122 -1.54 -7.35 21.35
CA LEU A 122 -1.93 -8.38 22.32
C LEU A 122 -0.92 -8.50 23.46
#